data_c38984f6a0c7d072d3265ecc045810b1
#
_entry.id   c38984f6a0c7d072d3265ecc045810b1
#
_cell.length_a   1.000
_cell.length_b   1.000
_cell.length_c   1.000
_cell.angle_alpha   90.00
_cell.angle_beta   90.00
_cell.angle_gamma   90.00
#
_symmetry.space_group_name_H-M   'P 1'
#
loop_
_entity.id
_entity.type
_entity.pdbx_description
1 polymer ?
#
loop_
_entity_poly.entity_id
_entity_poly.type
_entity_poly.pdbx_seq_one_letter_code
_entity_poly.pdbx_strand_id
1 'polypeptide(L)'
;MPLDPALVGHETTPETATILAEDIRRFAEAIGDSNPIFHDPAAAERAGYPNAPATPTFITRFRVPFAEAGLDPERSQVLHGEQEYAYSRPIFAGETLVARHRVKSIRQTARAGGMAIMTLEQLCDTPEGERVATGSATVVVRDTPSSGEEQTAGAARAGKVAADKPGETLPSLTKHVTQAQIDAYAEVSGDHNPIHLDSEAARSVGLDGTIAHGMLGMAFAGQILTDWLSASSNGGWVARLRVRFQGLVRPGDTLTVRGTALEESGGRRRVDVWIENQAGERVISGDAEVALG
;
A
#
# COMPACT_ATOMS: atom_id res chain seq x y z
N MET A 1 24.84 7.21 3.61
CA MET A 1 25.81 6.46 2.75
C MET A 1 25.13 6.18 1.42
N PRO A 2 25.74 6.42 0.26
CA PRO A 2 25.07 6.14 -1.01
C PRO A 2 24.72 4.64 -1.08
N LEU A 3 23.52 4.32 -1.57
CA LEU A 3 23.12 2.94 -1.80
C LEU A 3 24.09 2.29 -2.80
N ASP A 4 24.47 1.05 -2.55
CA ASP A 4 25.38 0.31 -3.44
C ASP A 4 24.64 -0.09 -4.75
N PRO A 5 25.03 0.42 -5.93
CA PRO A 5 24.43 0.01 -7.19
C PRO A 5 24.58 -1.50 -7.49
N ALA A 6 25.53 -2.18 -6.87
CA ALA A 6 25.72 -3.63 -7.01
C ALA A 6 24.55 -4.45 -6.45
N LEU A 7 23.71 -3.85 -5.63
CA LEU A 7 22.47 -4.48 -5.13
C LEU A 7 21.40 -4.65 -6.21
N VAL A 8 21.52 -3.98 -7.36
CA VAL A 8 20.53 -4.16 -8.45
C VAL A 8 20.56 -5.60 -8.94
N GLY A 9 19.39 -6.25 -8.91
CA GLY A 9 19.21 -7.67 -9.20
C GLY A 9 19.31 -8.58 -7.97
N HIS A 10 19.75 -8.07 -6.81
CA HIS A 10 19.77 -8.85 -5.57
C HIS A 10 18.34 -9.22 -5.15
N GLU A 11 18.12 -10.50 -4.84
CA GLU A 11 16.88 -11.02 -4.28
C GLU A 11 17.09 -11.34 -2.80
N THR A 12 16.08 -11.00 -1.99
CA THR A 12 16.07 -11.32 -0.56
C THR A 12 15.79 -12.80 -0.33
N THR A 13 16.13 -13.27 0.86
CA THR A 13 15.73 -14.61 1.34
C THR A 13 14.20 -14.74 1.24
N PRO A 14 13.68 -15.83 0.61
CA PRO A 14 12.24 -16.03 0.51
C PRO A 14 11.60 -16.26 1.89
N GLU A 15 10.45 -15.60 2.10
CA GLU A 15 9.57 -15.84 3.23
C GLU A 15 8.40 -16.73 2.78
N THR A 16 8.12 -17.82 3.51
CA THR A 16 6.99 -18.71 3.24
C THR A 16 5.96 -18.57 4.35
N ALA A 17 4.71 -18.31 3.98
CA ALA A 17 3.61 -18.22 4.94
C ALA A 17 2.31 -18.80 4.39
N THR A 18 1.58 -19.52 5.24
CA THR A 18 0.19 -19.90 4.97
C THR A 18 -0.74 -18.74 5.33
N ILE A 19 -1.63 -18.38 4.44
CA ILE A 19 -2.58 -17.28 4.60
C ILE A 19 -3.76 -17.81 5.43
N LEU A 20 -3.88 -17.38 6.67
CA LEU A 20 -4.96 -17.80 7.55
C LEU A 20 -6.18 -16.87 7.39
N ALA A 21 -7.39 -17.43 7.48
CA ALA A 21 -8.63 -16.64 7.49
C ALA A 21 -8.62 -15.59 8.62
N GLU A 22 -8.03 -15.94 9.77
CA GLU A 22 -7.86 -15.03 10.91
C GLU A 22 -6.95 -13.85 10.57
N ASP A 23 -5.87 -14.06 9.81
CA ASP A 23 -4.98 -12.97 9.39
C ASP A 23 -5.69 -12.00 8.43
N ILE A 24 -6.50 -12.55 7.50
CA ILE A 24 -7.32 -11.75 6.58
C ILE A 24 -8.32 -10.91 7.38
N ARG A 25 -9.03 -11.54 8.33
CA ARG A 25 -10.01 -10.86 9.18
C ARG A 25 -9.36 -9.74 10.00
N ARG A 26 -8.24 -10.02 10.68
CA ARG A 26 -7.50 -9.02 11.46
C ARG A 26 -7.00 -7.86 10.60
N PHE A 27 -6.53 -8.16 9.38
CA PHE A 27 -6.10 -7.12 8.46
C PHE A 27 -7.27 -6.24 8.02
N ALA A 28 -8.43 -6.83 7.69
CA ALA A 28 -9.65 -6.10 7.37
C ALA A 28 -10.12 -5.23 8.55
N GLU A 29 -10.11 -5.75 9.77
CA GLU A 29 -10.45 -4.99 10.99
C GLU A 29 -9.51 -3.79 11.20
N ALA A 30 -8.20 -3.96 11.04
CA ALA A 30 -7.23 -2.89 11.23
C ALA A 30 -7.42 -1.74 10.24
N ILE A 31 -7.83 -2.02 9.00
CA ILE A 31 -8.16 -0.99 8.01
C ILE A 31 -9.61 -0.49 8.13
N GLY A 32 -10.39 -1.05 9.06
CA GLY A 32 -11.80 -0.72 9.25
C GLY A 32 -12.65 -1.10 8.04
N ASP A 33 -12.37 -2.25 7.43
CA ASP A 33 -13.14 -2.83 6.34
C ASP A 33 -14.14 -3.84 6.92
N SER A 34 -15.42 -3.52 6.83
CA SER A 34 -16.52 -4.36 7.34
C SER A 34 -17.16 -5.22 6.25
N ASN A 35 -16.57 -5.31 5.07
CA ASN A 35 -17.11 -6.13 3.99
C ASN A 35 -17.17 -7.59 4.42
N PRO A 36 -18.37 -8.22 4.44
CA PRO A 36 -18.56 -9.55 5.00
C PRO A 36 -17.68 -10.63 4.37
N ILE A 37 -17.22 -10.46 3.13
CA ILE A 37 -16.37 -11.44 2.44
C ILE A 37 -15.04 -11.72 3.16
N PHE A 38 -14.55 -10.76 3.97
CA PHE A 38 -13.31 -10.90 4.73
C PHE A 38 -13.54 -11.46 6.14
N HIS A 39 -14.79 -11.51 6.61
CA HIS A 39 -15.14 -11.84 8.00
C HIS A 39 -15.96 -13.13 8.14
N ASP A 40 -16.72 -13.50 7.12
CA ASP A 40 -17.63 -14.64 7.12
C ASP A 40 -17.39 -15.51 5.87
N PRO A 41 -16.87 -16.75 6.05
CA PRO A 41 -16.68 -17.67 4.92
C PRO A 41 -17.95 -17.92 4.10
N ALA A 42 -19.12 -17.96 4.76
CA ALA A 42 -20.38 -18.15 4.06
C ALA A 42 -20.76 -16.91 3.20
N ALA A 43 -20.34 -15.70 3.61
CA ALA A 43 -20.51 -14.52 2.78
C ALA A 43 -19.57 -14.56 1.56
N ALA A 44 -18.35 -15.03 1.74
CA ALA A 44 -17.41 -15.22 0.63
C ALA A 44 -17.95 -16.24 -0.39
N GLU A 45 -18.48 -17.38 0.07
CA GLU A 45 -19.10 -18.38 -0.82
C GLU A 45 -20.31 -17.82 -1.58
N ARG A 46 -21.19 -17.06 -0.91
CA ARG A 46 -22.33 -16.39 -1.57
C ARG A 46 -21.89 -15.37 -2.63
N ALA A 47 -20.71 -14.77 -2.44
CA ALA A 47 -20.09 -13.87 -3.40
C ALA A 47 -19.33 -14.60 -4.52
N GLY A 48 -19.36 -15.95 -4.54
CA GLY A 48 -18.73 -16.77 -5.57
C GLY A 48 -17.25 -17.10 -5.33
N TYR A 49 -16.72 -16.81 -4.14
CA TYR A 49 -15.35 -17.17 -3.79
C TYR A 49 -15.27 -18.54 -3.13
N PRO A 50 -14.20 -19.33 -3.39
CA PRO A 50 -14.05 -20.66 -2.79
C PRO A 50 -13.70 -20.61 -1.29
N ASN A 51 -13.22 -19.48 -0.79
CA ASN A 51 -12.88 -19.20 0.60
C ASN A 51 -12.77 -17.68 0.80
N ALA A 52 -12.51 -17.23 2.04
CA ALA A 52 -12.27 -15.80 2.32
C ALA A 52 -11.11 -15.27 1.45
N PRO A 53 -11.35 -14.26 0.59
CA PRO A 53 -10.29 -13.64 -0.20
C PRO A 53 -9.43 -12.71 0.69
N ALA A 54 -8.16 -12.56 0.36
CA ALA A 54 -7.33 -11.53 0.97
C ALA A 54 -7.72 -10.14 0.46
N THR A 55 -7.60 -9.10 1.31
CA THR A 55 -7.80 -7.71 0.89
C THR A 55 -6.77 -7.33 -0.19
N PRO A 56 -7.06 -6.35 -1.08
CA PRO A 56 -6.17 -5.99 -2.20
C PRO A 56 -4.76 -5.51 -1.80
N THR A 57 -4.52 -5.25 -0.52
CA THR A 57 -3.21 -4.81 0.00
C THR A 57 -2.61 -5.77 1.03
N PHE A 58 -3.21 -6.95 1.20
CA PHE A 58 -2.80 -7.92 2.22
C PHE A 58 -1.35 -8.37 2.10
N ILE A 59 -0.80 -8.47 0.88
CA ILE A 59 0.59 -8.90 0.65
C ILE A 59 1.64 -7.90 1.18
N THR A 60 1.22 -6.72 1.66
CA THR A 60 2.11 -5.78 2.37
C THR A 60 2.71 -6.38 3.65
N ARG A 61 2.08 -7.42 4.21
CA ARG A 61 2.60 -8.16 5.38
C ARG A 61 3.94 -8.86 5.13
N PHE A 62 4.23 -9.23 3.88
CA PHE A 62 5.54 -9.73 3.51
C PHE A 62 6.50 -8.56 3.40
N ARG A 63 7.23 -8.30 4.48
CA ARG A 63 8.08 -7.11 4.60
C ARG A 63 9.40 -7.27 3.87
N VAL A 64 9.91 -6.16 3.34
CA VAL A 64 11.27 -6.11 2.82
C VAL A 64 12.25 -6.23 3.99
N PRO A 65 13.14 -7.22 4.01
CA PRO A 65 14.23 -7.25 4.98
C PRO A 65 15.21 -6.10 4.64
N PHE A 66 15.17 -5.02 5.41
CA PHE A 66 15.92 -3.80 5.10
C PHE A 66 17.41 -4.05 4.94
N ALA A 67 18.02 -4.84 5.81
CA ALA A 67 19.44 -5.17 5.72
C ALA A 67 19.82 -5.88 4.40
N GLU A 68 18.96 -6.81 3.92
CA GLU A 68 19.18 -7.51 2.65
C GLU A 68 18.95 -6.60 1.45
N ALA A 69 18.09 -5.59 1.58
CA ALA A 69 17.89 -4.56 0.57
C ALA A 69 18.97 -3.44 0.62
N GLY A 70 19.97 -3.56 1.49
CA GLY A 70 21.01 -2.56 1.66
C GLY A 70 20.56 -1.29 2.37
N LEU A 71 19.47 -1.36 3.12
CA LEU A 71 18.91 -0.26 3.90
C LEU A 71 19.29 -0.44 5.38
N ASP A 72 19.78 0.62 5.99
CA ASP A 72 20.07 0.68 7.41
C ASP A 72 18.93 1.44 8.11
N PRO A 73 18.07 0.78 8.91
CA PRO A 73 16.93 1.44 9.54
C PRO A 73 17.31 2.55 10.53
N GLU A 74 18.54 2.55 11.06
CA GLU A 74 19.03 3.59 11.97
C GLU A 74 19.58 4.82 11.23
N ARG A 75 20.02 4.64 9.98
CA ARG A 75 20.71 5.64 9.18
C ARG A 75 19.95 6.09 7.95
N SER A 76 18.94 5.32 7.52
CA SER A 76 18.19 5.59 6.31
C SER A 76 16.77 6.05 6.62
N GLN A 77 16.44 7.26 6.22
CA GLN A 77 15.04 7.66 6.08
C GLN A 77 14.49 7.12 4.76
N VAL A 78 13.47 6.30 4.85
CA VAL A 78 12.78 5.75 3.68
C VAL A 78 11.40 6.36 3.56
N LEU A 79 11.18 7.12 2.48
CA LEU A 79 9.88 7.70 2.16
C LEU A 79 9.25 6.94 1.00
N HIS A 80 8.04 6.43 1.22
CA HIS A 80 7.28 5.72 0.21
C HIS A 80 6.69 6.72 -0.80
N GLY A 81 7.10 6.65 -2.06
CA GLY A 81 6.64 7.54 -3.12
C GLY A 81 5.50 6.94 -3.94
N GLU A 82 5.61 5.67 -4.29
CA GLU A 82 4.63 4.96 -5.12
C GLU A 82 4.59 3.48 -4.76
N GLN A 83 3.39 2.88 -4.77
CA GLN A 83 3.18 1.45 -4.62
C GLN A 83 2.22 0.94 -5.68
N GLU A 84 2.55 -0.22 -6.25
CA GLU A 84 1.67 -1.00 -7.10
C GLU A 84 1.60 -2.43 -6.60
N TYR A 85 0.41 -3.01 -6.63
CA TYR A 85 0.17 -4.45 -6.53
C TYR A 85 -0.61 -4.92 -7.75
N ALA A 86 -0.19 -6.04 -8.33
CA ALA A 86 -0.87 -6.69 -9.44
C ALA A 86 -1.02 -8.19 -9.14
N TYR A 87 -2.17 -8.72 -9.45
CA TYR A 87 -2.58 -10.09 -9.15
C TYR A 87 -2.95 -10.81 -10.44
N SER A 88 -2.60 -12.10 -10.55
CA SER A 88 -3.09 -12.99 -11.61
C SER A 88 -4.48 -13.55 -11.27
N ARG A 89 -4.77 -13.68 -9.98
CA ARG A 89 -6.02 -14.12 -9.37
C ARG A 89 -6.12 -13.64 -7.93
N PRO A 90 -7.29 -13.71 -7.27
CA PRO A 90 -7.38 -13.50 -5.83
C PRO A 90 -6.53 -14.52 -5.05
N ILE A 91 -6.09 -14.11 -3.86
CA ILE A 91 -5.44 -14.97 -2.87
C ILE A 91 -6.51 -15.36 -1.84
N PHE A 92 -6.55 -16.62 -1.44
CA PHE A 92 -7.55 -17.13 -0.52
C PHE A 92 -6.94 -17.66 0.78
N ALA A 93 -7.75 -17.66 1.84
CA ALA A 93 -7.41 -18.35 3.07
C ALA A 93 -7.10 -19.84 2.80
N GLY A 94 -6.07 -20.37 3.46
CA GLY A 94 -5.55 -21.72 3.29
C GLY A 94 -4.42 -21.84 2.27
N GLU A 95 -4.20 -20.86 1.42
CA GLU A 95 -3.08 -20.88 0.46
C GLU A 95 -1.74 -20.64 1.18
N THR A 96 -0.69 -21.27 0.66
CA THR A 96 0.70 -20.96 1.06
C THR A 96 1.36 -20.14 -0.03
N LEU A 97 2.00 -19.05 0.35
CA LEU A 97 2.75 -18.18 -0.54
C LEU A 97 4.23 -18.16 -0.18
N VAL A 98 5.07 -18.06 -1.18
CA VAL A 98 6.51 -17.82 -1.09
C VAL A 98 6.77 -16.41 -1.62
N ALA A 99 7.10 -15.48 -0.73
CA ALA A 99 7.35 -14.09 -1.07
C ALA A 99 8.84 -13.77 -1.00
N ARG A 100 9.34 -13.01 -1.96
CA ARG A 100 10.69 -12.44 -1.94
C ARG A 100 10.68 -11.05 -2.55
N HIS A 101 11.70 -10.28 -2.23
CA HIS A 101 11.87 -8.94 -2.79
C HIS A 101 13.14 -8.90 -3.66
N ARG A 102 13.12 -8.04 -4.67
CA ARG A 102 14.25 -7.81 -5.55
C ARG A 102 14.50 -6.31 -5.69
N VAL A 103 15.77 -5.91 -5.60
CA VAL A 103 16.16 -4.54 -5.92
C VAL A 103 16.14 -4.38 -7.44
N LYS A 104 15.14 -3.68 -7.98
CA LYS A 104 14.95 -3.52 -9.43
C LYS A 104 15.83 -2.42 -10.00
N SER A 105 15.97 -1.31 -9.27
CA SER A 105 16.81 -0.20 -9.69
C SER A 105 17.22 0.68 -8.52
N ILE A 106 18.39 1.28 -8.62
CA ILE A 106 18.89 2.33 -7.73
C ILE A 106 19.34 3.50 -8.59
N ARG A 107 18.82 4.70 -8.32
CA ARG A 107 19.20 5.92 -9.00
C ARG A 107 19.63 6.96 -7.97
N GLN A 108 20.91 7.29 -7.97
CA GLN A 108 21.44 8.40 -7.17
C GLN A 108 20.97 9.74 -7.76
N THR A 109 20.64 10.69 -6.91
CA THR A 109 20.31 12.04 -7.35
C THR A 109 21.51 12.98 -7.14
N ALA A 110 21.71 13.91 -8.06
CA ALA A 110 22.79 14.89 -7.97
C ALA A 110 22.57 15.99 -6.90
N ARG A 111 21.48 15.91 -6.12
CA ARG A 111 21.19 16.87 -5.04
C ARG A 111 22.12 16.64 -3.84
N ALA A 112 22.60 17.74 -3.25
CA ALA A 112 23.33 17.70 -2.00
C ALA A 112 22.50 16.95 -0.91
N GLY A 113 23.13 16.05 -0.15
CA GLY A 113 22.47 15.30 0.91
C GLY A 113 22.23 13.79 0.61
N GLY A 114 22.87 13.22 -0.41
CA GLY A 114 22.92 11.74 -0.56
C GLY A 114 21.56 11.06 -0.78
N MET A 115 20.66 11.70 -1.55
CA MET A 115 19.34 11.12 -1.82
C MET A 115 19.39 10.11 -2.98
N ALA A 116 18.80 8.93 -2.78
CA ALA A 116 18.63 7.94 -3.82
C ALA A 116 17.14 7.60 -4.02
N ILE A 117 16.77 7.20 -5.22
CA ILE A 117 15.48 6.61 -5.54
C ILE A 117 15.74 5.13 -5.79
N MET A 118 15.08 4.29 -5.01
CA MET A 118 15.14 2.84 -5.15
C MET A 118 13.78 2.30 -5.60
N THR A 119 13.79 1.38 -6.54
CA THR A 119 12.60 0.59 -6.88
C THR A 119 12.82 -0.84 -6.39
N LEU A 120 11.90 -1.29 -5.56
CA LEU A 120 11.83 -2.66 -5.05
C LEU A 120 10.69 -3.39 -5.75
N GLU A 121 10.92 -4.63 -6.12
CA GLU A 121 9.90 -5.52 -6.67
C GLU A 121 9.61 -6.63 -5.65
N GLN A 122 8.35 -6.90 -5.37
CA GLN A 122 7.89 -8.02 -4.57
C GLN A 122 7.34 -9.10 -5.50
N LEU A 123 7.70 -10.34 -5.25
CA LEU A 123 7.31 -11.50 -6.03
C LEU A 123 6.65 -12.50 -5.08
N CYS A 124 5.37 -12.81 -5.30
CA CYS A 124 4.62 -13.78 -4.51
C CYS A 124 4.22 -14.95 -5.41
N ASP A 125 4.76 -16.13 -5.08
CA ASP A 125 4.54 -17.36 -5.82
C ASP A 125 3.85 -18.41 -4.94
N THR A 126 3.18 -19.41 -5.55
CA THR A 126 2.83 -20.64 -4.83
C THR A 126 4.11 -21.46 -4.58
N PRO A 127 4.07 -22.47 -3.68
CA PRO A 127 5.21 -23.40 -3.52
C PRO A 127 5.60 -24.11 -4.82
N GLU A 128 4.67 -24.30 -5.74
CA GLU A 128 4.89 -24.92 -7.06
C GLU A 128 5.48 -23.94 -8.08
N GLY A 129 5.63 -22.65 -7.72
CA GLY A 129 6.26 -21.63 -8.55
C GLY A 129 5.28 -20.86 -9.46
N GLU A 130 3.97 -20.99 -9.28
CA GLU A 130 2.99 -20.14 -9.97
C GLU A 130 3.03 -18.72 -9.42
N ARG A 131 3.21 -17.69 -10.26
CA ARG A 131 3.14 -16.29 -9.87
C ARG A 131 1.70 -15.88 -9.60
N VAL A 132 1.40 -15.58 -8.33
CA VAL A 132 0.07 -15.14 -7.88
C VAL A 132 -0.02 -13.62 -7.84
N ALA A 133 1.03 -12.97 -7.34
CA ALA A 133 1.04 -11.53 -7.22
C ALA A 133 2.44 -10.94 -7.43
N THR A 134 2.46 -9.67 -7.82
CA THR A 134 3.67 -8.83 -7.85
C THR A 134 3.39 -7.51 -7.14
N GLY A 135 4.42 -6.97 -6.50
CA GLY A 135 4.44 -5.62 -5.97
C GLY A 135 5.56 -4.80 -6.58
N SER A 136 5.40 -3.49 -6.69
CA SER A 136 6.46 -2.57 -7.06
C SER A 136 6.39 -1.34 -6.16
N ALA A 137 7.44 -1.10 -5.38
CA ALA A 137 7.56 0.06 -4.51
C ALA A 137 8.66 1.00 -5.03
N THR A 138 8.33 2.28 -5.20
CA THR A 138 9.34 3.32 -5.41
C THR A 138 9.50 4.11 -4.12
N VAL A 139 10.71 4.04 -3.56
CA VAL A 139 11.04 4.71 -2.31
C VAL A 139 12.16 5.73 -2.52
N VAL A 140 12.09 6.82 -1.77
CA VAL A 140 13.16 7.80 -1.67
C VAL A 140 13.94 7.50 -0.39
N VAL A 141 15.21 7.19 -0.54
CA VAL A 141 16.12 6.93 0.56
C VAL A 141 17.04 8.12 0.77
N ARG A 142 17.12 8.59 2.00
CA ARG A 142 18.01 9.69 2.43
C ARG A 142 18.83 9.23 3.62
N ASP A 143 20.05 9.72 3.72
CA ASP A 143 20.80 9.59 4.98
C ASP A 143 20.09 10.43 6.06
N THR A 144 19.96 9.89 7.25
CA THR A 144 19.47 10.65 8.42
C THR A 144 20.48 11.75 8.71
N PRO A 145 20.10 13.04 8.72
CA PRO A 145 21.04 14.11 9.02
C PRO A 145 21.62 13.95 10.43
N SER A 146 22.91 14.17 10.57
CA SER A 146 23.49 14.47 11.88
C SER A 146 22.85 15.78 12.36
N SER A 147 22.25 15.73 13.56
CA SER A 147 21.52 16.82 14.25
C SER A 147 21.96 18.24 13.85
N GLY A 148 21.09 19.01 13.19
CA GLY A 148 21.29 20.43 12.95
C GLY A 148 20.73 21.03 11.67
N GLU A 149 20.28 20.27 10.70
CA GLU A 149 19.68 20.84 9.48
C GLU A 149 18.15 20.74 9.50
N GLU A 150 17.49 21.89 9.47
CA GLU A 150 16.04 22.02 9.33
C GLU A 150 15.57 21.33 8.05
N GLN A 151 14.89 20.19 8.21
CA GLN A 151 14.30 19.47 7.08
C GLN A 151 12.94 20.05 6.74
N THR A 152 12.87 20.78 5.67
CA THR A 152 11.61 20.90 4.94
C THR A 152 11.32 19.52 4.34
N ALA A 153 10.38 18.78 4.93
CA ALA A 153 9.77 17.62 4.29
C ALA A 153 9.28 18.10 2.91
N GLY A 154 10.01 17.71 1.87
CA GLY A 154 9.65 18.05 0.50
C GLY A 154 8.32 17.36 0.20
N ALA A 155 7.21 18.05 0.49
CA ALA A 155 5.92 17.67 -0.03
C ALA A 155 6.09 17.49 -1.54
N ALA A 156 5.91 16.26 -2.02
CA ALA A 156 5.78 16.05 -3.44
C ALA A 156 4.71 17.05 -3.91
N ARG A 157 5.07 17.94 -4.82
CA ARG A 157 4.15 18.96 -5.32
C ARG A 157 2.86 18.25 -5.69
N ALA A 158 1.74 18.67 -5.07
CA ALA A 158 0.41 18.22 -5.41
C ALA A 158 0.28 18.24 -6.93
N GLY A 159 0.20 17.06 -7.54
CA GLY A 159 0.05 16.93 -8.97
C GLY A 159 -1.24 17.65 -9.36
N LYS A 160 -1.23 18.42 -10.45
CA LYS A 160 -2.45 19.02 -11.00
C LYS A 160 -3.51 17.92 -11.08
N VAL A 161 -4.66 18.19 -10.47
CA VAL A 161 -5.86 17.38 -10.59
C VAL A 161 -6.11 17.15 -12.08
N ALA A 162 -5.98 15.90 -12.53
CA ALA A 162 -6.46 15.55 -13.86
C ALA A 162 -7.97 15.85 -13.87
N ALA A 163 -8.46 16.51 -14.92
CA ALA A 163 -9.88 16.75 -15.08
C ALA A 163 -10.64 15.42 -14.95
N ASP A 164 -11.79 15.44 -14.26
CA ASP A 164 -12.64 14.28 -14.07
C ASP A 164 -12.95 13.66 -15.45
N LYS A 165 -12.48 12.45 -15.66
CA LYS A 165 -12.80 11.70 -16.86
C LYS A 165 -14.27 11.26 -16.77
N PRO A 166 -15.03 11.27 -17.88
CA PRO A 166 -16.39 10.75 -17.86
C PRO A 166 -16.38 9.26 -17.47
N GLY A 167 -17.16 8.92 -16.47
CA GLY A 167 -17.24 7.56 -15.93
C GLY A 167 -18.28 7.45 -14.83
N GLU A 168 -18.48 6.25 -14.31
CA GLU A 168 -19.34 5.99 -13.17
C GLU A 168 -18.65 6.37 -11.87
N THR A 169 -19.20 7.30 -11.11
CA THR A 169 -18.67 7.69 -9.80
C THR A 169 -18.97 6.59 -8.78
N LEU A 170 -17.95 6.10 -8.09
CA LEU A 170 -18.10 5.16 -6.99
C LEU A 170 -18.68 5.88 -5.75
N PRO A 171 -19.48 5.18 -4.91
CA PRO A 171 -19.86 5.70 -3.60
C PRO A 171 -18.61 6.05 -2.78
N SER A 172 -18.54 7.27 -2.26
CA SER A 172 -17.37 7.70 -1.47
C SER A 172 -17.31 7.01 -0.11
N LEU A 173 -16.09 6.77 0.38
CA LEU A 173 -15.83 6.19 1.68
C LEU A 173 -15.16 7.23 2.57
N THR A 174 -15.68 7.46 3.78
CA THR A 174 -15.07 8.36 4.78
C THR A 174 -14.31 7.55 5.83
N LYS A 175 -13.08 7.95 6.13
CA LYS A 175 -12.21 7.34 7.14
C LYS A 175 -11.72 8.39 8.14
N HIS A 176 -11.95 8.14 9.43
CA HIS A 176 -11.36 8.92 10.51
C HIS A 176 -10.12 8.19 11.00
N VAL A 177 -8.95 8.75 10.72
CA VAL A 177 -7.67 8.13 11.08
C VAL A 177 -7.36 8.40 12.54
N THR A 178 -7.20 7.35 13.34
CA THR A 178 -6.82 7.45 14.74
C THR A 178 -5.46 6.82 14.99
N GLN A 179 -4.76 7.21 16.08
CA GLN A 179 -3.53 6.54 16.47
C GLN A 179 -3.76 5.05 16.71
N ALA A 180 -4.85 4.67 17.36
CA ALA A 180 -5.19 3.27 17.61
C ALA A 180 -5.34 2.45 16.31
N GLN A 181 -5.87 3.06 15.23
CA GLN A 181 -5.92 2.41 13.92
C GLN A 181 -4.53 2.26 13.30
N ILE A 182 -3.67 3.26 13.45
CA ILE A 182 -2.27 3.20 12.97
C ILE A 182 -1.52 2.09 13.71
N ASP A 183 -1.70 1.99 15.04
CA ASP A 183 -1.10 0.93 15.87
C ASP A 183 -1.61 -0.46 15.44
N ALA A 184 -2.91 -0.62 15.26
CA ALA A 184 -3.50 -1.87 14.78
C ALA A 184 -2.98 -2.25 13.38
N TYR A 185 -2.79 -1.27 12.49
CA TYR A 185 -2.23 -1.50 11.17
C TYR A 185 -0.76 -1.91 11.24
N ALA A 186 0.04 -1.33 12.15
CA ALA A 186 1.42 -1.74 12.37
C ALA A 186 1.52 -3.23 12.71
N GLU A 187 0.63 -3.72 13.59
CA GLU A 187 0.59 -5.12 14.00
C GLU A 187 0.29 -6.09 12.85
N VAL A 188 -0.66 -5.75 11.98
CA VAL A 188 -1.07 -6.66 10.90
C VAL A 188 -0.19 -6.55 9.66
N SER A 189 0.46 -5.41 9.45
CA SER A 189 1.39 -5.18 8.33
C SER A 189 2.83 -5.51 8.68
N GLY A 190 3.18 -5.58 9.98
CA GLY A 190 4.55 -5.71 10.47
C GLY A 190 5.39 -4.44 10.28
N ASP A 191 4.78 -3.29 10.01
CA ASP A 191 5.48 -2.02 9.85
C ASP A 191 5.53 -1.25 11.17
N HIS A 192 6.51 -1.56 11.99
CA HIS A 192 6.74 -0.92 13.29
C HIS A 192 7.72 0.26 13.20
N ASN A 193 7.80 0.96 12.06
CA ASN A 193 8.64 2.14 11.95
C ASN A 193 8.23 3.17 13.02
N PRO A 194 9.15 3.63 13.89
CA PRO A 194 8.84 4.51 15.00
C PRO A 194 8.12 5.80 14.62
N ILE A 195 8.27 6.31 13.38
CA ILE A 195 7.57 7.52 12.92
C ILE A 195 6.03 7.38 12.94
N HIS A 196 5.53 6.16 12.97
CA HIS A 196 4.10 5.87 13.03
C HIS A 196 3.59 5.68 14.46
N LEU A 197 4.46 5.27 15.39
CA LEU A 197 4.10 4.78 16.72
C LEU A 197 4.57 5.66 17.87
N ASP A 198 5.63 6.44 17.67
CA ASP A 198 6.28 7.25 18.69
C ASP A 198 6.42 8.70 18.24
N SER A 199 5.75 9.61 18.97
CA SER A 199 5.76 11.04 18.66
C SER A 199 7.14 11.69 18.85
N GLU A 200 7.99 11.19 19.77
CA GLU A 200 9.35 11.71 19.94
C GLU A 200 10.23 11.28 18.78
N ALA A 201 10.16 10.01 18.41
CA ALA A 201 10.85 9.50 17.22
C ALA A 201 10.43 10.25 15.95
N ALA A 202 9.13 10.50 15.77
CA ALA A 202 8.62 11.28 14.64
C ALA A 202 9.19 12.72 14.63
N ARG A 203 9.20 13.40 15.80
CA ARG A 203 9.76 14.76 15.92
C ARG A 203 11.27 14.80 15.69
N SER A 204 12.01 13.77 16.10
CA SER A 204 13.46 13.70 15.90
C SER A 204 13.87 13.70 14.42
N VAL A 205 12.94 13.30 13.53
CA VAL A 205 13.14 13.31 12.07
C VAL A 205 12.40 14.45 11.36
N GLY A 206 11.96 15.48 12.12
CA GLY A 206 11.38 16.70 11.57
C GLY A 206 9.88 16.64 11.26
N LEU A 207 9.15 15.67 11.82
CA LEU A 207 7.69 15.62 11.75
C LEU A 207 7.08 16.31 12.99
N ASP A 208 5.86 16.83 12.88
CA ASP A 208 5.17 17.47 14.01
C ASP A 208 4.63 16.46 15.04
N GLY A 209 4.58 15.18 14.68
CA GLY A 209 4.09 14.04 15.46
C GLY A 209 4.00 12.81 14.58
N THR A 210 3.37 11.75 15.09
CA THR A 210 3.18 10.52 14.32
C THR A 210 2.41 10.76 13.03
N ILE A 211 2.69 9.94 12.02
CA ILE A 211 1.99 9.93 10.73
C ILE A 211 1.43 8.54 10.47
N ALA A 212 0.35 8.45 9.71
CA ALA A 212 -0.17 7.16 9.26
C ALA A 212 0.75 6.51 8.22
N HIS A 213 0.76 5.19 8.19
CA HIS A 213 1.40 4.44 7.12
C HIS A 213 0.78 4.81 5.76
N GLY A 214 1.58 5.10 4.76
CA GLY A 214 1.08 5.31 3.40
C GLY A 214 0.26 4.12 2.91
N MET A 215 0.69 2.91 3.28
CA MET A 215 0.02 1.66 2.91
C MET A 215 -1.36 1.48 3.56
N LEU A 216 -1.64 2.09 4.72
CA LEU A 216 -2.99 2.17 5.29
C LEU A 216 -3.92 2.98 4.36
N GLY A 217 -3.43 4.10 3.81
CA GLY A 217 -4.17 4.87 2.81
C GLY A 217 -4.40 4.08 1.52
N MET A 218 -3.40 3.31 1.05
CA MET A 218 -3.59 2.41 -0.10
C MET A 218 -4.64 1.33 0.19
N ALA A 219 -4.72 0.83 1.43
CA ALA A 219 -5.74 -0.13 1.83
C ALA A 219 -7.15 0.48 1.76
N PHE A 220 -7.33 1.75 2.13
CA PHE A 220 -8.61 2.45 1.95
C PHE A 220 -8.98 2.60 0.46
N ALA A 221 -7.98 2.85 -0.42
CA ALA A 221 -8.21 2.86 -1.86
C ALA A 221 -8.57 1.45 -2.40
N GLY A 222 -8.06 0.38 -1.80
CA GLY A 222 -8.49 -0.98 -2.09
C GLY A 222 -9.93 -1.25 -1.63
N GLN A 223 -10.28 -0.77 -0.44
CA GLN A 223 -11.60 -0.98 0.15
C GLN A 223 -12.73 -0.39 -0.70
N ILE A 224 -12.62 0.85 -1.19
CA ILE A 224 -13.68 1.44 -2.04
C ILE A 224 -13.94 0.60 -3.30
N LEU A 225 -12.90 -0.06 -3.82
CA LEU A 225 -13.02 -0.95 -4.99
C LEU A 225 -13.74 -2.25 -4.63
N THR A 226 -13.38 -2.87 -3.51
CA THR A 226 -14.03 -4.11 -3.07
C THR A 226 -15.46 -3.89 -2.64
N ASP A 227 -15.77 -2.76 -1.99
CA ASP A 227 -17.15 -2.39 -1.63
C ASP A 227 -18.01 -2.18 -2.88
N TRP A 228 -17.47 -1.46 -3.88
CA TRP A 228 -18.15 -1.25 -5.15
C TRP A 228 -18.37 -2.57 -5.91
N LEU A 229 -17.38 -3.45 -5.98
CA LEU A 229 -17.50 -4.77 -6.62
C LEU A 229 -18.52 -5.66 -5.89
N SER A 230 -18.53 -5.65 -4.57
CA SER A 230 -19.49 -6.43 -3.76
C SER A 230 -20.93 -5.93 -3.91
N ALA A 231 -21.13 -4.64 -4.18
CA ALA A 231 -22.44 -4.07 -4.43
C ALA A 231 -22.92 -4.29 -5.88
N SER A 232 -22.02 -4.65 -6.79
CA SER A 232 -22.36 -4.93 -8.20
C SER A 232 -22.84 -6.37 -8.35
N SER A 233 -23.82 -6.60 -9.24
CA SER A 233 -24.37 -7.95 -9.50
C SER A 233 -23.38 -8.89 -10.21
N ASN A 234 -22.29 -8.36 -10.75
CA ASN A 234 -21.34 -9.13 -11.56
C ASN A 234 -20.16 -9.68 -10.75
N GLY A 235 -20.05 -9.31 -9.45
CA GLY A 235 -18.87 -9.71 -8.67
C GLY A 235 -17.57 -9.16 -9.24
N GLY A 236 -16.46 -9.83 -8.96
CA GLY A 236 -15.16 -9.46 -9.52
C GLY A 236 -14.08 -9.28 -8.44
N TRP A 237 -12.90 -8.88 -8.85
CA TRP A 237 -11.76 -8.70 -7.93
C TRP A 237 -10.80 -7.61 -8.44
N VAL A 238 -9.99 -7.05 -7.54
CA VAL A 238 -9.00 -6.02 -7.86
C VAL A 238 -7.76 -6.69 -8.45
N ALA A 239 -7.59 -6.58 -9.76
CA ALA A 239 -6.48 -7.20 -10.47
C ALA A 239 -5.20 -6.37 -10.39
N ARG A 240 -5.31 -5.04 -10.28
CA ARG A 240 -4.18 -4.14 -10.07
C ARG A 240 -4.64 -2.92 -9.27
N LEU A 241 -3.81 -2.47 -8.36
CA LEU A 241 -3.96 -1.20 -7.65
C LEU A 241 -2.61 -0.52 -7.59
N ARG A 242 -2.53 0.71 -8.10
CA ARG A 242 -1.34 1.55 -8.05
C ARG A 242 -1.69 2.88 -7.41
N VAL A 243 -0.88 3.32 -6.46
CA VAL A 243 -1.05 4.62 -5.80
C VAL A 243 0.26 5.37 -5.72
N ARG A 244 0.14 6.69 -5.71
CA ARG A 244 1.21 7.64 -5.41
C ARG A 244 0.86 8.40 -4.14
N PHE A 245 1.79 8.43 -3.22
CA PHE A 245 1.66 9.15 -1.96
C PHE A 245 2.09 10.61 -2.17
N GLN A 246 1.20 11.57 -1.89
CA GLN A 246 1.38 12.98 -2.21
C GLN A 246 1.37 13.88 -0.97
N GLY A 247 0.74 13.43 0.11
CA GLY A 247 0.65 14.15 1.38
C GLY A 247 0.75 13.23 2.58
N LEU A 248 1.11 13.80 3.71
CA LEU A 248 1.13 13.09 4.99
C LEU A 248 -0.29 13.02 5.54
N VAL A 249 -0.61 11.88 6.14
CA VAL A 249 -1.85 11.68 6.88
C VAL A 249 -1.50 11.57 8.36
N ARG A 250 -2.25 12.24 9.23
CA ARG A 250 -1.99 12.29 10.67
C ARG A 250 -3.14 11.69 11.48
N PRO A 251 -2.89 11.24 12.70
CA PRO A 251 -3.98 10.95 13.64
C PRO A 251 -4.88 12.18 13.79
N GLY A 252 -6.19 11.97 13.70
CA GLY A 252 -7.21 13.04 13.72
C GLY A 252 -7.68 13.49 12.34
N ASP A 253 -6.97 13.14 11.25
CA ASP A 253 -7.42 13.46 9.90
C ASP A 253 -8.70 12.69 9.53
N THR A 254 -9.56 13.37 8.78
CA THR A 254 -10.71 12.79 8.12
C THR A 254 -10.44 12.71 6.63
N LEU A 255 -10.41 11.51 6.11
CA LEU A 255 -10.13 11.22 4.71
C LEU A 255 -11.41 10.92 3.96
N THR A 256 -11.53 11.42 2.74
CA THR A 256 -12.57 11.02 1.78
C THR A 256 -11.91 10.26 0.64
N VAL A 257 -12.23 8.98 0.53
CA VAL A 257 -11.81 8.11 -0.57
C VAL A 257 -12.83 8.21 -1.69
N ARG A 258 -12.36 8.41 -2.91
CA ARG A 258 -13.18 8.58 -4.09
C ARG A 258 -12.68 7.73 -5.24
N GLY A 259 -13.57 7.40 -6.18
CA GLY A 259 -13.20 6.68 -7.39
C GLY A 259 -14.15 6.98 -8.54
N THR A 260 -13.64 6.81 -9.75
CA THR A 260 -14.41 6.88 -10.98
C THR A 260 -14.07 5.68 -11.85
N ALA A 261 -15.06 4.82 -12.10
CA ALA A 261 -14.91 3.68 -13.00
C ALA A 261 -15.07 4.14 -14.44
N LEU A 262 -14.09 3.84 -15.26
CA LEU A 262 -14.01 4.21 -16.67
C LEU A 262 -14.66 3.11 -17.55
N GLU A 263 -14.47 3.22 -18.85
CA GLU A 263 -15.00 2.22 -19.80
C GLU A 263 -14.40 0.83 -19.55
N GLU A 264 -15.24 -0.18 -19.75
CA GLU A 264 -14.87 -1.58 -19.70
C GLU A 264 -14.26 -2.03 -21.03
N SER A 265 -13.22 -2.86 -20.94
CA SER A 265 -12.61 -3.50 -22.10
C SER A 265 -12.05 -4.88 -21.71
N GLY A 266 -12.48 -5.91 -22.45
CA GLY A 266 -11.95 -7.28 -22.28
C GLY A 266 -12.17 -7.90 -20.90
N GLY A 267 -13.35 -7.68 -20.27
CA GLY A 267 -13.68 -8.18 -18.94
C GLY A 267 -12.91 -7.48 -17.81
N ARG A 268 -12.26 -6.37 -18.12
CA ARG A 268 -11.55 -5.52 -17.14
C ARG A 268 -12.08 -4.10 -17.20
N ARG A 269 -12.12 -3.45 -16.04
CA ARG A 269 -12.51 -2.06 -15.92
C ARG A 269 -11.44 -1.27 -15.20
N ARG A 270 -11.05 -0.14 -15.77
CA ARG A 270 -10.13 0.78 -15.09
C ARG A 270 -10.92 1.68 -14.16
N VAL A 271 -10.31 1.99 -13.01
CA VAL A 271 -10.86 2.89 -12.01
C VAL A 271 -9.78 3.87 -11.60
N ASP A 272 -10.04 5.17 -11.76
CA ASP A 272 -9.20 6.20 -11.16
C ASP A 272 -9.62 6.33 -9.67
N VAL A 273 -8.67 6.32 -8.74
CA VAL A 273 -8.93 6.41 -7.29
C VAL A 273 -8.08 7.52 -6.67
N TRP A 274 -8.63 8.21 -5.67
CA TRP A 274 -7.88 9.22 -4.92
C TRP A 274 -8.44 9.40 -3.51
N ILE A 275 -7.62 9.98 -2.64
CA ILE A 275 -7.97 10.28 -1.25
C ILE A 275 -7.68 11.75 -0.99
N GLU A 276 -8.67 12.43 -0.42
CA GLU A 276 -8.59 13.82 0.02
C GLU A 276 -8.68 13.90 1.54
N ASN A 277 -7.92 14.80 2.14
CA ASN A 277 -8.05 15.13 3.56
C ASN A 277 -9.24 16.10 3.80
N GLN A 278 -9.50 16.48 5.05
CA GLN A 278 -10.58 17.39 5.43
C GLN A 278 -10.45 18.80 4.84
N ALA A 279 -9.27 19.19 4.38
CA ALA A 279 -9.04 20.46 3.69
C ALA A 279 -9.28 20.38 2.17
N GLY A 280 -9.64 19.18 1.65
CA GLY A 280 -9.79 18.93 0.22
C GLY A 280 -8.45 18.76 -0.51
N GLU A 281 -7.36 18.60 0.21
CA GLU A 281 -6.05 18.35 -0.37
C GLU A 281 -5.89 16.87 -0.70
N ARG A 282 -5.38 16.59 -1.89
CA ARG A 282 -5.16 15.22 -2.36
C ARG A 282 -3.91 14.64 -1.71
N VAL A 283 -4.09 13.65 -0.84
CA VAL A 283 -3.00 12.96 -0.13
C VAL A 283 -2.54 11.68 -0.83
N ILE A 284 -3.43 11.05 -1.62
CA ILE A 284 -3.14 9.90 -2.46
C ILE A 284 -3.85 10.06 -3.79
N SER A 285 -3.20 9.65 -4.88
CA SER A 285 -3.82 9.47 -6.18
C SER A 285 -3.35 8.15 -6.80
N GLY A 286 -4.20 7.53 -7.59
CA GLY A 286 -3.87 6.25 -8.19
C GLY A 286 -4.86 5.80 -9.25
N ASP A 287 -4.61 4.62 -9.75
CA ASP A 287 -5.47 3.91 -10.66
C ASP A 287 -5.51 2.42 -10.32
N ALA A 288 -6.59 1.79 -10.69
CA ALA A 288 -6.82 0.37 -10.49
C ALA A 288 -7.34 -0.29 -11.76
N GLU A 289 -7.17 -1.59 -11.83
CA GLU A 289 -7.88 -2.46 -12.76
C GLU A 289 -8.65 -3.50 -11.96
N VAL A 290 -9.94 -3.63 -12.24
CA VAL A 290 -10.77 -4.68 -11.69
C VAL A 290 -11.12 -5.68 -12.78
N ALA A 291 -11.05 -6.96 -12.47
CA ALA A 291 -11.59 -8.02 -13.29
C ALA A 291 -13.07 -8.21 -12.89
N LEU A 292 -13.96 -8.23 -13.87
CA LEU A 292 -15.39 -8.49 -13.66
C LEU A 292 -15.65 -10.00 -13.74
N GLY A 293 -16.55 -10.51 -12.87
CA GLY A 293 -16.91 -11.92 -12.80
C GLY A 293 -17.85 -12.36 -13.92
#